data_58efcdc6a7c2ccf788cac66a948a1500
#
_entry.id   58efcdc6a7c2ccf788cac66a948a1500
#
_cell.length_a   1.000
_cell.length_b   1.000
_cell.length_c   1.000
_cell.angle_alpha   90.00
_cell.angle_beta   90.00
_cell.angle_gamma   90.00
#
_symmetry.space_group_name_H-M   'P 1'
#
loop_
_entity.id
_entity.type
_entity.pdbx_description
1 polymer ?
#
loop_
_entity_poly.entity_id
_entity_poly.type
_entity_poly.pdbx_seq_one_letter_code
_entity_poly.pdbx_strand_id
1 'polypeptide(L)'
;MPIPERPQALQRQSAKSVVYQTVCDWIITGVMKPGEKILDSELASYFNVSRTPVREALQLLQNQKLVCVIPGRTTVVADLDVEDFEKCYRPLAEIDALAAELACRNLTDAMLEELEQELQASAEANIKGDTAAIITHDTRFHELIIDAADNEYIAEISHMLVLHIQRIRYHFFHQPTMRRISASQHRGILDALRERDAQRAKTLMREHWLTSMNGSLKDTMESLRQAKASGPDETES
;
A
#
# COMPACT_ATOMS: atom_id res chain seq x y z
N MET A 1 -7.01 -39.62 2.99
CA MET A 1 -8.36 -39.77 3.53
C MET A 1 -9.20 -38.65 2.94
N PRO A 2 -10.22 -38.90 2.10
CA PRO A 2 -11.01 -37.84 1.52
C PRO A 2 -11.81 -37.17 2.65
N ILE A 3 -11.68 -35.84 2.73
CA ILE A 3 -12.48 -35.03 3.65
C ILE A 3 -13.89 -34.98 3.08
N PRO A 4 -14.94 -35.40 3.85
CA PRO A 4 -16.31 -35.34 3.34
C PRO A 4 -16.70 -33.88 3.07
N GLU A 5 -17.44 -33.65 1.97
CA GLU A 5 -18.00 -32.34 1.65
C GLU A 5 -18.89 -31.87 2.81
N ARG A 6 -18.44 -30.85 3.51
CA ARG A 6 -19.29 -30.15 4.49
C ARG A 6 -19.90 -28.94 3.78
N PRO A 7 -21.17 -28.57 4.09
CA PRO A 7 -21.77 -27.37 3.56
C PRO A 7 -20.86 -26.19 3.94
N GLN A 8 -20.57 -25.32 2.97
CA GLN A 8 -19.78 -24.12 3.16
C GLN A 8 -20.37 -23.31 4.31
N ALA A 9 -19.65 -23.22 5.43
CA ALA A 9 -20.00 -22.28 6.49
C ALA A 9 -19.85 -20.86 5.93
N LEU A 10 -20.85 -20.03 6.17
CA LEU A 10 -20.80 -18.60 5.89
C LEU A 10 -19.47 -18.03 6.37
N GLN A 11 -18.72 -17.37 5.48
CA GLN A 11 -17.45 -16.73 5.80
C GLN A 11 -17.71 -15.58 6.80
N ARG A 12 -17.65 -15.89 8.10
CA ARG A 12 -17.35 -14.87 9.10
C ARG A 12 -15.88 -14.52 8.93
N GLN A 13 -15.56 -13.27 8.72
CA GLN A 13 -14.17 -12.81 8.80
C GLN A 13 -13.55 -13.39 10.08
N SER A 14 -12.43 -14.08 9.94
CA SER A 14 -11.76 -14.67 11.09
C SER A 14 -11.23 -13.57 12.00
N ALA A 15 -11.22 -13.77 13.32
CA ALA A 15 -10.62 -12.83 14.25
C ALA A 15 -9.19 -12.44 13.85
N LYS A 16 -8.42 -13.40 13.29
CA LYS A 16 -7.10 -13.18 12.71
C LYS A 16 -7.13 -12.14 11.58
N SER A 17 -8.08 -12.25 10.66
CA SER A 17 -8.19 -11.33 9.52
C SER A 17 -8.52 -9.91 9.97
N VAL A 18 -9.45 -9.75 10.92
CA VAL A 18 -9.81 -8.43 11.47
C VAL A 18 -8.62 -7.79 12.19
N VAL A 19 -7.93 -8.54 13.05
CA VAL A 19 -6.74 -8.04 13.76
C VAL A 19 -5.64 -7.65 12.77
N TYR A 20 -5.37 -8.51 11.79
CA TYR A 20 -4.36 -8.24 10.76
C TYR A 20 -4.67 -6.95 10.01
N GLN A 21 -5.88 -6.81 9.46
CA GLN A 21 -6.27 -5.64 8.67
C GLN A 21 -6.19 -4.36 9.52
N THR A 22 -6.74 -4.37 10.72
CA THR A 22 -6.75 -3.19 11.58
C THR A 22 -5.35 -2.75 12.00
N VAL A 23 -4.48 -3.70 12.40
CA VAL A 23 -3.10 -3.37 12.79
C VAL A 23 -2.28 -2.92 11.58
N CYS A 24 -2.49 -3.54 10.42
CA CYS A 24 -1.90 -3.11 9.15
C CYS A 24 -2.25 -1.64 8.85
N ASP A 25 -3.53 -1.29 8.92
CA ASP A 25 -4.02 0.08 8.69
C ASP A 25 -3.41 1.07 9.70
N TRP A 26 -3.29 0.70 10.98
CA TRP A 26 -2.65 1.54 11.98
C TRP A 26 -1.16 1.80 11.70
N ILE A 27 -0.46 0.80 11.19
CA ILE A 27 0.96 0.94 10.81
C ILE A 27 1.08 1.82 9.55
N ILE A 28 0.24 1.60 8.55
CA ILE A 28 0.27 2.36 7.29
C ILE A 28 -0.07 3.83 7.53
N THR A 29 -1.12 4.11 8.29
CA THR A 29 -1.58 5.49 8.56
C THR A 29 -0.77 6.21 9.64
N GLY A 30 0.18 5.51 10.30
CA GLY A 30 1.05 6.10 11.33
C GLY A 30 0.39 6.24 12.70
N VAL A 31 -0.76 5.61 12.92
CA VAL A 31 -1.34 5.46 14.26
C VAL A 31 -0.38 4.68 15.16
N MET A 32 0.21 3.61 14.62
CA MET A 32 1.36 2.92 15.21
C MET A 32 2.64 3.38 14.52
N LYS A 33 3.55 3.98 15.30
CA LYS A 33 4.78 4.61 14.80
C LYS A 33 5.92 3.60 14.64
N PRO A 34 6.88 3.86 13.72
CA PRO A 34 8.12 3.07 13.63
C PRO A 34 8.80 2.91 15.00
N GLY A 35 9.29 1.69 15.30
CA GLY A 35 9.92 1.35 16.57
C GLY A 35 8.98 1.16 17.76
N GLU A 36 7.68 1.45 17.59
CA GLU A 36 6.70 1.30 18.67
C GLU A 36 6.46 -0.17 19.01
N LYS A 37 6.37 -0.46 20.31
CA LYS A 37 6.19 -1.82 20.82
C LYS A 37 4.74 -2.27 20.64
N ILE A 38 4.58 -3.52 20.22
CA ILE A 38 3.28 -4.17 20.08
C ILE A 38 3.21 -5.33 21.07
N LEU A 39 2.24 -5.26 21.99
CA LEU A 39 2.02 -6.32 22.98
C LEU A 39 0.80 -7.16 22.57
N ASP A 40 1.01 -8.47 22.34
CA ASP A 40 -0.04 -9.41 21.97
C ASP A 40 -1.20 -9.45 22.98
N SER A 41 -0.91 -9.22 24.26
CA SER A 41 -1.90 -9.16 25.34
C SER A 41 -2.81 -7.92 25.25
N GLU A 42 -2.27 -6.77 24.86
CA GLU A 42 -3.04 -5.53 24.72
C GLU A 42 -3.96 -5.60 23.50
N LEU A 43 -3.45 -6.09 22.36
CA LEU A 43 -4.26 -6.32 21.17
C LEU A 43 -5.36 -7.37 21.43
N ALA A 44 -5.05 -8.47 22.15
CA ALA A 44 -6.05 -9.46 22.50
C ALA A 44 -7.18 -8.88 23.37
N SER A 45 -6.83 -8.01 24.32
CA SER A 45 -7.80 -7.27 25.13
C SER A 45 -8.61 -6.29 24.31
N TYR A 46 -7.96 -5.51 23.44
CA TYR A 46 -8.61 -4.50 22.59
C TYR A 46 -9.66 -5.13 21.65
N PHE A 47 -9.29 -6.23 20.98
CA PHE A 47 -10.19 -6.94 20.05
C PHE A 47 -11.14 -7.93 20.73
N ASN A 48 -11.04 -8.10 22.05
CA ASN A 48 -11.81 -9.09 22.82
C ASN A 48 -11.69 -10.52 22.23
N VAL A 49 -10.45 -10.94 21.96
CA VAL A 49 -10.11 -12.26 21.42
C VAL A 49 -9.01 -12.93 22.24
N SER A 50 -8.77 -14.22 22.03
CA SER A 50 -7.59 -14.89 22.61
C SER A 50 -6.30 -14.40 21.93
N ARG A 51 -5.14 -14.69 22.56
CA ARG A 51 -3.83 -14.31 21.99
C ARG A 51 -3.47 -15.06 20.70
N THR A 52 -4.06 -16.22 20.45
CA THR A 52 -3.74 -17.04 19.26
C THR A 52 -3.99 -16.29 17.95
N PRO A 53 -5.21 -15.80 17.63
CA PRO A 53 -5.46 -15.06 16.40
C PRO A 53 -4.62 -13.77 16.28
N VAL A 54 -4.26 -13.14 17.41
CA VAL A 54 -3.37 -11.96 17.43
C VAL A 54 -1.97 -12.36 16.99
N ARG A 55 -1.40 -13.43 17.54
CA ARG A 55 -0.07 -13.91 17.15
C ARG A 55 0.00 -14.35 15.70
N GLU A 56 -1.05 -15.00 15.21
CA GLU A 56 -1.16 -15.36 13.80
C GLU A 56 -1.21 -14.12 12.89
N ALA A 57 -1.94 -13.07 13.29
CA ALA A 57 -1.97 -11.80 12.57
C ALA A 57 -0.60 -11.08 12.59
N LEU A 58 0.05 -11.02 13.75
CA LEU A 58 1.40 -10.45 13.88
C LEU A 58 2.44 -11.22 13.05
N GLN A 59 2.30 -12.56 12.94
CA GLN A 59 3.15 -13.36 12.06
C GLN A 59 2.97 -13.00 10.58
N LEU A 60 1.74 -12.73 10.13
CA LEU A 60 1.48 -12.25 8.77
C LEU A 60 2.12 -10.88 8.53
N LEU A 61 1.96 -9.94 9.47
CA LEU A 61 2.60 -8.62 9.40
C LEU A 61 4.13 -8.71 9.40
N GLN A 62 4.70 -9.68 10.13
CA GLN A 62 6.14 -9.96 10.12
C GLN A 62 6.60 -10.50 8.78
N ASN A 63 5.86 -11.42 8.16
CA ASN A 63 6.17 -11.94 6.83
C ASN A 63 6.17 -10.82 5.78
N GLN A 64 5.32 -9.81 5.96
CA GLN A 64 5.27 -8.61 5.13
C GLN A 64 6.27 -7.53 5.58
N LYS A 65 7.12 -7.78 6.57
CA LYS A 65 8.12 -6.83 7.09
C LYS A 65 7.52 -5.52 7.65
N LEU A 66 6.25 -5.51 8.02
CA LEU A 66 5.61 -4.37 8.68
C LEU A 66 5.91 -4.32 10.18
N VAL A 67 6.21 -5.47 10.77
CA VAL A 67 6.68 -5.60 12.15
C VAL A 67 7.91 -6.48 12.19
N CYS A 68 8.73 -6.31 13.22
CA CYS A 68 9.86 -7.19 13.50
C CYS A 68 9.87 -7.67 14.96
N VAL A 69 10.39 -8.88 15.17
CA VAL A 69 10.54 -9.46 16.49
C VAL A 69 11.99 -9.28 16.95
N ILE A 70 12.19 -8.52 18.02
CA ILE A 70 13.49 -8.38 18.64
C ILE A 70 13.73 -9.60 19.56
N PRO A 71 14.78 -10.43 19.32
CA PRO A 71 15.03 -11.61 20.12
C PRO A 71 15.06 -11.31 21.63
N GLY A 72 14.26 -12.08 22.39
CA GLY A 72 14.18 -11.95 23.85
C GLY A 72 13.45 -10.71 24.37
N ARG A 73 12.80 -9.91 23.50
CA ARG A 73 12.16 -8.67 23.95
C ARG A 73 10.68 -8.57 23.54
N THR A 74 10.39 -8.18 22.30
CA THR A 74 9.00 -7.87 21.92
C THR A 74 8.88 -7.74 20.41
N THR A 75 7.65 -7.71 19.90
CA THR A 75 7.31 -7.28 18.55
C THR A 75 7.31 -5.75 18.53
N VAL A 76 7.90 -5.16 17.49
CA VAL A 76 7.88 -3.72 17.24
C VAL A 76 7.46 -3.43 15.81
N VAL A 77 6.89 -2.26 15.58
CA VAL A 77 6.65 -1.74 14.22
C VAL A 77 8.01 -1.56 13.54
N ALA A 78 8.15 -2.08 12.32
CA ALA A 78 9.40 -1.96 11.56
C ALA A 78 9.74 -0.50 11.29
N ASP A 79 11.01 -0.16 11.26
CA ASP A 79 11.47 1.19 10.91
C ASP A 79 11.16 1.53 9.44
N LEU A 80 11.12 2.82 9.14
CA LEU A 80 11.05 3.34 7.77
C LEU A 80 12.46 3.78 7.36
N ASP A 81 13.10 2.97 6.52
CA ASP A 81 14.41 3.31 5.99
C ASP A 81 14.25 3.91 4.58
N VAL A 82 14.95 5.03 4.34
CA VAL A 82 14.99 5.69 3.01
C VAL A 82 15.56 4.75 1.94
N GLU A 83 16.52 3.89 2.30
CA GLU A 83 17.07 2.91 1.37
C GLU A 83 16.04 1.85 0.93
N ASP A 84 15.02 1.58 1.74
CA ASP A 84 13.98 0.63 1.41
C ASP A 84 12.99 1.16 0.36
N PHE A 85 12.96 2.47 0.11
CA PHE A 85 12.13 3.08 -0.94
C PHE A 85 12.45 2.52 -2.32
N GLU A 86 13.71 2.61 -2.74
CA GLU A 86 14.11 2.09 -4.05
C GLU A 86 13.89 0.59 -4.15
N LYS A 87 14.12 -0.14 -3.05
CA LYS A 87 13.92 -1.58 -2.97
C LYS A 87 12.45 -2.00 -3.14
N CYS A 88 11.49 -1.13 -2.80
CA CYS A 88 10.06 -1.37 -2.99
C CYS A 88 9.57 -0.84 -4.34
N TYR A 89 9.90 0.40 -4.69
CA TYR A 89 9.37 1.06 -5.90
C TYR A 89 9.87 0.45 -7.20
N ARG A 90 11.17 0.12 -7.30
CA ARG A 90 11.72 -0.45 -8.55
C ARG A 90 11.10 -1.80 -8.91
N PRO A 91 11.01 -2.78 -8.00
CA PRO A 91 10.31 -4.03 -8.29
C PRO A 91 8.83 -3.80 -8.60
N LEU A 92 8.13 -2.91 -7.86
CA LEU A 92 6.73 -2.62 -8.11
C LEU A 92 6.52 -2.04 -9.51
N ALA A 93 7.38 -1.12 -9.95
CA ALA A 93 7.30 -0.54 -11.29
C ALA A 93 7.33 -1.61 -12.39
N GLU A 94 8.15 -2.66 -12.25
CA GLU A 94 8.22 -3.75 -13.22
C GLU A 94 7.01 -4.71 -13.11
N ILE A 95 6.58 -5.02 -11.89
CA ILE A 95 5.45 -5.93 -11.64
C ILE A 95 4.15 -5.32 -12.15
N ASP A 96 3.85 -4.07 -11.77
CA ASP A 96 2.64 -3.39 -12.18
C ASP A 96 2.65 -3.04 -13.69
N ALA A 97 3.83 -2.79 -14.28
CA ALA A 97 3.97 -2.65 -15.72
C ALA A 97 3.59 -3.94 -16.45
N LEU A 98 4.04 -5.09 -15.94
CA LEU A 98 3.64 -6.39 -16.48
C LEU A 98 2.13 -6.63 -16.29
N ALA A 99 1.57 -6.26 -15.15
CA ALA A 99 0.14 -6.35 -14.91
C ALA A 99 -0.66 -5.50 -15.92
N ALA A 100 -0.26 -4.26 -16.17
CA ALA A 100 -0.91 -3.38 -17.14
C ALA A 100 -0.85 -3.95 -18.58
N GLU A 101 0.28 -4.58 -18.96
CA GLU A 101 0.40 -5.29 -20.23
C GLU A 101 -0.60 -6.45 -20.36
N LEU A 102 -0.70 -7.28 -19.30
CA LEU A 102 -1.60 -8.44 -19.28
C LEU A 102 -3.07 -8.01 -19.20
N ALA A 103 -3.40 -6.99 -18.40
CA ALA A 103 -4.74 -6.45 -18.22
C ALA A 103 -5.37 -6.03 -19.55
N CYS A 104 -4.59 -5.51 -20.52
CA CYS A 104 -5.08 -5.13 -21.85
C CYS A 104 -5.88 -6.23 -22.55
N ARG A 105 -5.63 -7.50 -22.24
CA ARG A 105 -6.33 -8.65 -22.86
C ARG A 105 -7.65 -8.98 -22.18
N ASN A 106 -7.76 -8.70 -20.88
CA ASN A 106 -8.83 -9.20 -20.02
C ASN A 106 -9.82 -8.10 -19.61
N LEU A 107 -9.44 -6.82 -19.72
CA LEU A 107 -10.31 -5.71 -19.36
C LEU A 107 -11.64 -5.76 -20.11
N THR A 108 -12.75 -5.62 -19.40
CA THR A 108 -14.08 -5.41 -19.93
C THR A 108 -14.44 -3.93 -19.96
N ASP A 109 -15.49 -3.54 -20.70
CA ASP A 109 -15.97 -2.16 -20.71
C ASP A 109 -16.41 -1.70 -19.31
N ALA A 110 -17.01 -2.61 -18.50
CA ALA A 110 -17.38 -2.34 -17.11
C ALA A 110 -16.16 -2.02 -16.24
N MET A 111 -15.07 -2.78 -16.37
CA MET A 111 -13.82 -2.51 -15.63
C MET A 111 -13.17 -1.20 -16.05
N LEU A 112 -13.24 -0.84 -17.34
CA LEU A 112 -12.76 0.45 -17.84
C LEU A 112 -13.60 1.61 -17.27
N GLU A 113 -14.88 1.40 -17.05
CA GLU A 113 -15.77 2.37 -16.44
C GLU A 113 -15.48 2.53 -14.92
N GLU A 114 -15.21 1.43 -14.21
CA GLU A 114 -14.76 1.48 -12.81
C GLU A 114 -13.45 2.26 -12.68
N LEU A 115 -12.46 2.00 -13.55
CA LEU A 115 -11.20 2.75 -13.57
C LEU A 115 -11.43 4.26 -13.77
N GLU A 116 -12.35 4.65 -14.67
CA GLU A 116 -12.72 6.05 -14.88
C GLU A 116 -13.36 6.67 -13.63
N GLN A 117 -14.24 5.92 -12.96
CA GLN A 117 -14.90 6.37 -11.72
C GLN A 117 -13.88 6.63 -10.61
N GLU A 118 -12.86 5.75 -10.46
CA GLU A 118 -11.80 5.95 -9.47
C GLU A 118 -10.97 7.21 -9.77
N LEU A 119 -10.67 7.51 -11.04
CA LEU A 119 -9.97 8.74 -11.41
C LEU A 119 -10.82 9.99 -11.12
N GLN A 120 -12.11 9.94 -11.37
CA GLN A 120 -13.02 11.05 -11.07
C GLN A 120 -13.13 11.28 -9.57
N ALA A 121 -13.32 10.23 -8.79
CA ALA A 121 -13.39 10.31 -7.34
C ALA A 121 -12.09 10.84 -6.71
N SER A 122 -10.94 10.43 -7.23
CA SER A 122 -9.64 10.97 -6.84
C SER A 122 -9.51 12.46 -7.15
N ALA A 123 -10.00 12.91 -8.32
CA ALA A 123 -10.00 14.32 -8.69
C ALA A 123 -10.91 15.16 -7.77
N GLU A 124 -12.09 14.65 -7.41
CA GLU A 124 -13.00 15.31 -6.45
C GLU A 124 -12.38 15.40 -5.05
N ALA A 125 -11.75 14.31 -4.57
CA ALA A 125 -11.04 14.29 -3.31
C ALA A 125 -9.90 15.32 -3.29
N ASN A 126 -9.18 15.47 -4.41
CA ASN A 126 -8.12 16.47 -4.55
C ASN A 126 -8.64 17.92 -4.46
N ILE A 127 -9.81 18.20 -5.04
CA ILE A 127 -10.48 19.52 -4.92
C ILE A 127 -10.85 19.81 -3.45
N LYS A 128 -11.31 18.80 -2.72
CA LYS A 128 -11.69 18.89 -1.28
C LYS A 128 -10.46 18.91 -0.36
N GLY A 129 -9.26 18.61 -0.85
CA GLY A 129 -8.05 18.49 -0.04
C GLY A 129 -8.00 17.22 0.83
N ASP A 130 -8.85 16.22 0.53
CA ASP A 130 -8.93 14.95 1.27
C ASP A 130 -7.83 13.99 0.81
N THR A 131 -6.67 14.06 1.48
CA THR A 131 -5.51 13.23 1.16
C THR A 131 -5.77 11.74 1.33
N ALA A 132 -6.54 11.35 2.34
CA ALA A 132 -6.84 9.94 2.60
C ALA A 132 -7.69 9.36 1.46
N ALA A 133 -8.73 10.09 1.03
CA ALA A 133 -9.56 9.68 -0.09
C ALA A 133 -8.76 9.62 -1.41
N ILE A 134 -7.83 10.57 -1.67
CA ILE A 134 -6.95 10.52 -2.83
C ILE A 134 -6.14 9.23 -2.85
N ILE A 135 -5.50 8.86 -1.73
CA ILE A 135 -4.69 7.63 -1.63
C ILE A 135 -5.57 6.40 -1.81
N THR A 136 -6.78 6.39 -1.28
CA THR A 136 -7.72 5.28 -1.40
C THR A 136 -8.11 5.04 -2.86
N HIS A 137 -8.53 6.08 -3.58
CA HIS A 137 -8.94 5.97 -4.99
C HIS A 137 -7.76 5.65 -5.91
N ASP A 138 -6.58 6.22 -5.65
CA ASP A 138 -5.35 5.89 -6.36
C ASP A 138 -4.98 4.40 -6.18
N THR A 139 -5.06 3.89 -4.97
CA THR A 139 -4.81 2.48 -4.69
C THR A 139 -5.81 1.59 -5.43
N ARG A 140 -7.11 1.93 -5.36
CA ARG A 140 -8.15 1.15 -6.04
C ARG A 140 -7.98 1.13 -7.56
N PHE A 141 -7.55 2.23 -8.17
CA PHE A 141 -7.22 2.30 -9.60
C PHE A 141 -6.15 1.26 -9.97
N HIS A 142 -5.07 1.16 -9.19
CA HIS A 142 -4.02 0.17 -9.43
C HIS A 142 -4.51 -1.26 -9.19
N GLU A 143 -5.25 -1.51 -8.10
CA GLU A 143 -5.83 -2.83 -7.80
C GLU A 143 -6.71 -3.35 -8.95
N LEU A 144 -7.56 -2.52 -9.53
CA LEU A 144 -8.40 -2.91 -10.67
C LEU A 144 -7.56 -3.38 -11.88
N ILE A 145 -6.43 -2.75 -12.13
CA ILE A 145 -5.51 -3.15 -13.20
C ILE A 145 -4.81 -4.47 -12.86
N ILE A 146 -4.39 -4.62 -11.60
CA ILE A 146 -3.77 -5.86 -11.10
C ILE A 146 -4.76 -7.03 -11.17
N ASP A 147 -6.01 -6.81 -10.75
CA ASP A 147 -7.07 -7.81 -10.82
C ASP A 147 -7.35 -8.23 -12.29
N ALA A 148 -7.38 -7.26 -13.20
CA ALA A 148 -7.56 -7.50 -14.62
C ALA A 148 -6.40 -8.24 -15.29
N ALA A 149 -5.22 -8.24 -14.70
CA ALA A 149 -4.09 -9.05 -15.19
C ALA A 149 -4.33 -10.55 -15.04
N ASP A 150 -5.29 -10.96 -14.20
CA ASP A 150 -5.68 -12.36 -13.92
C ASP A 150 -4.46 -13.25 -13.58
N ASN A 151 -3.60 -12.74 -12.68
CA ASN A 151 -2.40 -13.43 -12.25
C ASN A 151 -2.18 -13.25 -10.74
N GLU A 152 -2.50 -14.31 -9.98
CA GLU A 152 -2.43 -14.32 -8.51
C GLU A 152 -1.03 -14.02 -7.96
N TYR A 153 0.03 -14.45 -8.65
CA TYR A 153 1.41 -14.19 -8.22
C TYR A 153 1.80 -12.71 -8.37
N ILE A 154 1.36 -12.07 -9.46
CA ILE A 154 1.55 -10.63 -9.66
C ILE A 154 0.78 -9.87 -8.57
N ALA A 155 -0.48 -10.22 -8.32
CA ALA A 155 -1.31 -9.59 -7.32
C ALA A 155 -0.69 -9.70 -5.91
N GLU A 156 -0.23 -10.89 -5.51
CA GLU A 156 0.38 -11.10 -4.20
C GLU A 156 1.65 -10.25 -3.99
N ILE A 157 2.53 -10.22 -5.00
CA ILE A 157 3.78 -9.44 -4.92
C ILE A 157 3.48 -7.93 -4.95
N SER A 158 2.61 -7.47 -5.85
CA SER A 158 2.21 -6.07 -5.94
C SER A 158 1.60 -5.57 -4.63
N HIS A 159 0.61 -6.28 -4.08
CA HIS A 159 -0.03 -5.93 -2.81
C HIS A 159 0.99 -5.82 -1.67
N MET A 160 1.95 -6.75 -1.55
CA MET A 160 2.99 -6.67 -0.54
C MET A 160 3.85 -5.40 -0.67
N LEU A 161 4.26 -5.05 -1.88
CA LEU A 161 5.09 -3.88 -2.13
C LEU A 161 4.31 -2.57 -1.93
N VAL A 162 3.04 -2.54 -2.35
CA VAL A 162 2.14 -1.38 -2.20
C VAL A 162 1.93 -1.01 -0.74
N LEU A 163 1.84 -1.98 0.20
CA LEU A 163 1.73 -1.70 1.64
C LEU A 163 2.89 -0.82 2.14
N HIS A 164 4.12 -1.13 1.72
CA HIS A 164 5.29 -0.32 2.08
C HIS A 164 5.24 1.08 1.47
N ILE A 165 4.82 1.17 0.21
CA ILE A 165 4.71 2.46 -0.49
C ILE A 165 3.60 3.32 0.11
N GLN A 166 2.44 2.75 0.45
CA GLN A 166 1.38 3.47 1.15
C GLN A 166 1.86 4.04 2.49
N ARG A 167 2.58 3.25 3.28
CA ARG A 167 3.17 3.69 4.54
C ARG A 167 4.07 4.91 4.36
N ILE A 168 4.87 4.92 3.29
CA ILE A 168 5.70 6.06 2.90
C ILE A 168 4.84 7.26 2.48
N ARG A 169 3.85 7.03 1.63
CA ARG A 169 2.96 8.08 1.11
C ARG A 169 2.17 8.77 2.23
N TYR A 170 1.63 8.03 3.19
CA TYR A 170 0.93 8.61 4.34
C TYR A 170 1.82 9.51 5.18
N HIS A 171 3.10 9.18 5.33
CA HIS A 171 4.03 9.98 6.12
C HIS A 171 4.58 11.20 5.38
N PHE A 172 4.77 11.12 4.05
CA PHE A 172 5.54 12.12 3.29
C PHE A 172 4.80 12.74 2.09
N PHE A 173 3.61 12.25 1.71
CA PHE A 173 2.96 12.68 0.47
C PHE A 173 2.04 13.90 0.68
N HIS A 174 2.63 15.10 0.80
CA HIS A 174 1.88 16.34 1.01
C HIS A 174 1.93 17.33 -0.16
N GLN A 175 2.66 17.04 -1.25
CA GLN A 175 2.90 18.04 -2.31
C GLN A 175 1.81 18.06 -3.40
N PRO A 176 1.13 19.20 -3.63
CA PRO A 176 0.09 19.35 -4.67
C PRO A 176 0.60 19.10 -6.09
N THR A 177 1.90 19.36 -6.35
CA THR A 177 2.51 19.19 -7.68
C THR A 177 2.57 17.70 -8.06
N MET A 178 2.97 16.84 -7.13
CA MET A 178 3.03 15.39 -7.36
C MET A 178 1.65 14.80 -7.64
N ARG A 179 0.60 15.28 -6.96
CA ARG A 179 -0.78 14.85 -7.20
C ARG A 179 -1.26 15.14 -8.63
N ARG A 180 -0.89 16.31 -9.19
CA ARG A 180 -1.24 16.65 -10.57
C ARG A 180 -0.50 15.80 -11.60
N ILE A 181 0.78 15.51 -11.36
CA ILE A 181 1.56 14.62 -12.22
C ILE A 181 0.97 13.22 -12.20
N SER A 182 0.66 12.67 -11.03
CA SER A 182 0.04 11.36 -10.87
C SER A 182 -1.30 11.28 -11.62
N ALA A 183 -2.20 12.25 -11.44
CA ALA A 183 -3.49 12.28 -12.13
C ALA A 183 -3.36 12.27 -13.67
N SER A 184 -2.40 13.04 -14.21
CA SER A 184 -2.13 13.05 -15.66
C SER A 184 -1.59 11.72 -16.15
N GLN A 185 -0.71 11.08 -15.38
CA GLN A 185 -0.15 9.77 -15.73
C GLN A 185 -1.21 8.66 -15.69
N HIS A 186 -2.08 8.64 -14.66
CA HIS A 186 -3.20 7.70 -14.59
C HIS A 186 -4.14 7.84 -15.78
N ARG A 187 -4.44 9.07 -16.22
CA ARG A 187 -5.23 9.30 -17.45
C ARG A 187 -4.55 8.66 -18.66
N GLY A 188 -3.26 8.87 -18.85
CA GLY A 188 -2.50 8.25 -19.94
C GLY A 188 -2.50 6.72 -19.89
N ILE A 189 -2.41 6.13 -18.69
CA ILE A 189 -2.51 4.68 -18.50
C ILE A 189 -3.90 4.18 -18.92
N LEU A 190 -4.97 4.82 -18.43
CA LEU A 190 -6.33 4.43 -18.76
C LEU A 190 -6.61 4.55 -20.28
N ASP A 191 -6.09 5.59 -20.92
CA ASP A 191 -6.24 5.76 -22.39
C ASP A 191 -5.53 4.62 -23.14
N ALA A 192 -4.33 4.23 -22.73
CA ALA A 192 -3.61 3.10 -23.31
C ALA A 192 -4.36 1.76 -23.11
N LEU A 193 -4.96 1.56 -21.91
CA LEU A 193 -5.78 0.39 -21.62
C LEU A 193 -7.05 0.33 -22.47
N ARG A 194 -7.71 1.47 -22.72
CA ARG A 194 -8.88 1.59 -23.62
C ARG A 194 -8.53 1.27 -25.08
N GLU A 195 -7.38 1.74 -25.52
CA GLU A 195 -6.85 1.47 -26.86
C GLU A 195 -6.31 0.04 -27.00
N ARG A 196 -6.26 -0.75 -25.90
CA ARG A 196 -5.64 -2.08 -25.86
C ARG A 196 -4.16 -2.07 -26.28
N ASP A 197 -3.49 -0.94 -26.13
CA ASP A 197 -2.06 -0.80 -26.42
C ASP A 197 -1.26 -1.28 -25.22
N ALA A 198 -0.99 -2.59 -25.18
CA ALA A 198 -0.32 -3.28 -24.09
C ALA A 198 1.10 -2.73 -23.85
N GLN A 199 1.82 -2.39 -24.91
CA GLN A 199 3.18 -1.87 -24.77
C GLN A 199 3.21 -0.44 -24.20
N ARG A 200 2.26 0.40 -24.62
CA ARG A 200 2.09 1.74 -24.09
C ARG A 200 1.62 1.72 -22.65
N ALA A 201 0.64 0.87 -22.31
CA ALA A 201 0.16 0.69 -20.94
C ALA A 201 1.29 0.26 -20.00
N LYS A 202 2.10 -0.73 -20.39
CA LYS A 202 3.30 -1.18 -19.69
C LYS A 202 4.28 -0.05 -19.42
N THR A 203 4.62 0.71 -20.47
CA THR A 203 5.61 1.79 -20.37
C THR A 203 5.12 2.89 -19.43
N LEU A 204 3.86 3.33 -19.59
CA LEU A 204 3.30 4.39 -18.77
C LEU A 204 3.13 4.00 -17.30
N MET A 205 2.75 2.76 -17.01
CA MET A 205 2.66 2.25 -15.65
C MET A 205 4.03 2.24 -14.96
N ARG A 206 5.05 1.77 -15.66
CA ARG A 206 6.43 1.79 -15.15
C ARG A 206 6.91 3.22 -14.86
N GLU A 207 6.73 4.13 -15.79
CA GLU A 207 7.13 5.53 -15.65
C GLU A 207 6.38 6.21 -14.50
N HIS A 208 5.11 5.90 -14.29
CA HIS A 208 4.31 6.39 -13.18
C HIS A 208 4.96 6.05 -11.83
N TRP A 209 5.28 4.78 -11.59
CA TRP A 209 5.91 4.36 -10.33
C TRP A 209 7.31 4.97 -10.14
N LEU A 210 8.13 5.04 -11.19
CA LEU A 210 9.46 5.65 -11.10
C LEU A 210 9.38 7.17 -10.86
N THR A 211 8.40 7.86 -11.43
CA THR A 211 8.15 9.28 -11.16
C THR A 211 7.71 9.51 -9.72
N SER A 212 6.79 8.65 -9.22
CA SER A 212 6.32 8.68 -7.84
C SER A 212 7.46 8.42 -6.85
N MET A 213 8.35 7.46 -7.15
CA MET A 213 9.56 7.19 -6.38
C MET A 213 10.44 8.44 -6.24
N ASN A 214 10.77 9.08 -7.36
CA ASN A 214 11.66 10.24 -7.37
C ASN A 214 11.08 11.42 -6.58
N GLY A 215 9.77 11.64 -6.66
CA GLY A 215 9.06 12.64 -5.87
C GLY A 215 9.08 12.32 -4.38
N SER A 216 8.72 11.09 -4.00
CA SER A 216 8.69 10.65 -2.61
C SER A 216 10.07 10.67 -1.95
N LEU A 217 11.12 10.25 -2.67
CA LEU A 217 12.51 10.31 -2.17
C LEU A 217 12.93 11.75 -1.86
N LYS A 218 12.64 12.68 -2.76
CA LYS A 218 12.98 14.09 -2.59
C LYS A 218 12.31 14.66 -1.34
N ASP A 219 11.02 14.42 -1.18
CA ASP A 219 10.22 14.91 -0.06
C ASP A 219 10.69 14.33 1.28
N THR A 220 10.99 13.02 1.29
CA THR A 220 11.53 12.35 2.47
C THR A 220 12.89 12.88 2.88
N MET A 221 13.80 13.06 1.93
CA MET A 221 15.13 13.60 2.21
C MET A 221 15.06 15.04 2.74
N GLU A 222 14.12 15.83 2.24
CA GLU A 222 13.89 17.19 2.70
C GLU A 222 13.33 17.21 4.13
N SER A 223 12.35 16.37 4.44
CA SER A 223 11.77 16.21 5.77
C SER A 223 12.80 15.71 6.81
N LEU A 224 13.65 14.75 6.43
CA LEU A 224 14.73 14.28 7.30
C LEU A 224 15.81 15.32 7.55
N ARG A 225 16.12 16.18 6.56
CA ARG A 225 17.03 17.31 6.75
C ARG A 225 16.44 18.34 7.71
N GLN A 226 15.16 18.64 7.60
CA GLN A 226 14.45 19.56 8.49
C GLN A 226 14.39 19.01 9.91
N ALA A 227 14.07 17.73 10.09
CA ALA A 227 14.05 17.07 11.41
C ALA A 227 15.45 17.06 12.10
N LYS A 228 16.52 16.88 11.34
CA LYS A 228 17.90 16.99 11.86
C LYS A 228 18.32 18.40 12.19
N ALA A 229 17.79 19.40 11.48
CA ALA A 229 18.08 20.81 11.73
C ALA A 229 17.32 21.37 12.95
N SER A 230 16.18 20.75 13.29
CA SER A 230 15.38 21.05 14.50
C SER A 230 15.70 20.16 15.69
N GLY A 231 16.94 19.64 15.79
CA GLY A 231 17.42 18.73 16.84
C GLY A 231 17.04 19.16 18.25
N PRO A 232 17.05 18.23 19.24
CA PRO A 232 16.58 18.52 20.57
C PRO A 232 17.37 19.67 21.17
N ASP A 233 16.63 20.70 21.62
CA ASP A 233 17.15 21.80 22.41
C ASP A 233 17.86 21.21 23.67
N GLU A 234 19.19 21.26 23.68
CA GLU A 234 19.97 20.94 24.87
C GLU A 234 19.78 22.07 25.90
N THR A 235 18.62 22.08 26.53
CA THR A 235 18.40 22.90 27.72
C THR A 235 17.61 22.12 28.75
N GLU A 236 18.30 21.25 29.50
CA GLU A 236 18.03 21.02 30.90
C GLU A 236 19.35 20.66 31.59
N SER A 237 19.96 21.68 32.14
CA SER A 237 21.00 21.58 33.20
C SER A 237 20.32 21.57 34.53
#